data_afa91d6d30541e4ebb62cdd9640d35ea
#
_entry.id   afa91d6d30541e4ebb62cdd9640d35ea
#
_cell.length_a   1.000
_cell.length_b   1.000
_cell.length_c   1.000
_cell.angle_alpha   90.00
_cell.angle_beta   90.00
_cell.angle_gamma   90.00
#
_symmetry.space_group_name_H-M   'P 1'
#
loop_
_entity.id
_entity.type
_entity.pdbx_description
1 polymer ?
#
loop_
_entity_poly.entity_id
_entity_poly.type
_entity_poly.pdbx_seq_one_letter_code
_entity_poly.pdbx_strand_id
1 'polypeptide(L)'
;NSTVLLRSTDHQAKTLVRAIHDFTGPVQISLEGRFPLGTPLVQIVARLDKNGDLETDSFKNVTRPNSWSCPDGVWRLFSFSVKAVEDQVDYLRPQTVKALLESPYAVYGNRYRSFLGTDIPGVFFGKPHVAAEPLPWTDSLRARFLKDHGYDLVDSLPLLVQRAGSSTAKVRCDFYNTVGDMYEEAWFVQVSAWCERRGLKWI
;
A
#
# COMPACT_ATOMS: atom_id res chain seq x y z
N ASN A 1 3.69 -22.50 7.53
CA ASN A 1 3.66 -22.38 6.06
C ASN A 1 2.79 -21.23 5.65
N SER A 2 3.40 -20.07 5.32
CA SER A 2 2.73 -18.93 4.72
C SER A 2 1.91 -19.31 3.48
N THR A 3 2.32 -20.35 2.77
CA THR A 3 1.64 -20.92 1.59
C THR A 3 0.16 -21.24 1.81
N VAL A 4 -0.25 -21.62 3.03
CA VAL A 4 -1.67 -21.91 3.34
C VAL A 4 -2.48 -20.61 3.44
N LEU A 5 -1.90 -19.57 4.04
CA LEU A 5 -2.53 -18.25 4.13
C LEU A 5 -2.67 -17.58 2.76
N LEU A 6 -1.67 -17.76 1.90
CA LEU A 6 -1.61 -17.15 0.57
C LEU A 6 -2.61 -17.77 -0.44
N ARG A 7 -3.30 -18.85 -0.07
CA ARG A 7 -4.45 -19.36 -0.84
C ARG A 7 -5.67 -18.43 -0.79
N SER A 8 -5.76 -17.58 0.22
CA SER A 8 -6.77 -16.52 0.29
C SER A 8 -6.16 -15.19 -0.16
N THR A 9 -6.80 -14.54 -1.12
CA THR A 9 -6.41 -13.20 -1.59
C THR A 9 -6.48 -12.14 -0.48
N ASP A 10 -7.24 -12.41 0.59
CA ASP A 10 -7.38 -11.51 1.74
C ASP A 10 -6.09 -11.35 2.53
N HIS A 11 -5.17 -12.31 2.44
CA HIS A 11 -3.89 -12.30 3.15
C HIS A 11 -2.70 -11.94 2.26
N GLN A 12 -2.93 -11.79 0.96
CA GLN A 12 -1.89 -11.40 0.04
C GLN A 12 -1.58 -9.90 0.14
N ALA A 13 -0.30 -9.57 0.11
CA ALA A 13 0.14 -8.20 -0.01
C ALA A 13 -0.45 -7.58 -1.29
N LYS A 14 -0.71 -6.28 -1.23
CA LYS A 14 -1.20 -5.51 -2.37
C LYS A 14 -0.23 -4.37 -2.66
N THR A 15 -0.21 -3.94 -3.90
CA THR A 15 0.56 -2.80 -4.36
C THR A 15 -0.25 -1.94 -5.30
N LEU A 16 0.06 -0.64 -5.34
CA LEU A 16 -0.46 0.24 -6.37
C LEU A 16 0.39 0.14 -7.62
N VAL A 17 -0.24 -0.19 -8.73
CA VAL A 17 0.35 -0.10 -10.07
C VAL A 17 -0.23 1.10 -10.78
N ARG A 18 0.57 1.72 -11.68
CA ARG A 18 0.19 2.94 -12.38
C ARG A 18 0.41 2.85 -13.87
N ALA A 19 -0.44 3.55 -14.63
CA ALA A 19 -0.19 3.94 -16.02
C ALA A 19 -0.24 5.46 -16.12
N ILE A 20 0.64 6.04 -16.95
CA ILE A 20 0.78 7.47 -17.12
C ILE A 20 0.71 7.79 -18.60
N HIS A 21 -0.11 8.78 -18.97
CA HIS A 21 -0.27 9.23 -20.34
C HIS A 21 -0.31 10.77 -20.40
N ASP A 22 0.42 11.33 -21.35
CA ASP A 22 0.42 12.78 -21.58
C ASP A 22 -0.47 13.15 -22.78
N PHE A 23 -1.10 14.30 -22.68
CA PHE A 23 -1.98 14.84 -23.69
C PHE A 23 -1.73 16.34 -23.87
N THR A 24 -1.84 16.79 -25.09
CA THR A 24 -1.83 18.24 -25.40
C THR A 24 -3.23 18.61 -25.88
N GLY A 25 -3.88 19.50 -25.12
CA GLY A 25 -5.20 20.02 -25.47
C GLY A 25 -5.17 21.20 -26.45
N PRO A 26 -6.34 21.59 -26.95
CA PRO A 26 -7.66 21.04 -26.60
C PRO A 26 -7.98 19.76 -27.37
N VAL A 27 -8.39 18.69 -26.67
CA VAL A 27 -8.75 17.40 -27.29
C VAL A 27 -9.69 16.57 -26.41
N GLN A 28 -10.60 15.82 -27.03
CA GLN A 28 -11.43 14.85 -26.31
C GLN A 28 -10.67 13.52 -26.17
N ILE A 29 -10.57 13.03 -24.94
CA ILE A 29 -9.79 11.84 -24.61
C ILE A 29 -10.73 10.74 -24.12
N SER A 30 -10.60 9.51 -24.66
CA SER A 30 -11.20 8.33 -24.07
C SER A 30 -10.37 7.89 -22.85
N LEU A 31 -11.05 7.61 -21.74
CA LEU A 31 -10.47 7.10 -20.49
C LEU A 31 -10.60 5.59 -20.36
N GLU A 32 -11.36 4.94 -21.25
CA GLU A 32 -11.54 3.50 -21.26
C GLU A 32 -10.24 2.76 -21.56
N GLY A 33 -10.04 1.63 -20.90
CA GLY A 33 -8.87 0.76 -21.13
C GLY A 33 -7.52 1.33 -20.67
N ARG A 34 -7.51 2.46 -19.93
CA ARG A 34 -6.28 3.12 -19.49
C ARG A 34 -5.83 2.75 -18.08
N PHE A 35 -6.58 1.91 -17.39
CA PHE A 35 -6.11 1.35 -16.13
C PHE A 35 -5.05 0.27 -16.36
N PRO A 36 -3.98 0.22 -15.54
CA PRO A 36 -3.06 -0.90 -15.53
C PRO A 36 -3.73 -2.16 -14.99
N LEU A 37 -3.07 -3.31 -15.15
CA LEU A 37 -3.56 -4.58 -14.60
C LEU A 37 -3.79 -4.49 -13.09
N GLY A 38 -4.96 -5.00 -12.65
CA GLY A 38 -5.39 -4.97 -11.26
C GLY A 38 -6.82 -4.48 -11.13
N THR A 39 -7.24 -4.24 -9.90
CA THR A 39 -8.56 -3.63 -9.62
C THR A 39 -8.45 -2.12 -9.78
N PRO A 40 -9.19 -1.49 -10.71
CA PRO A 40 -9.19 -0.05 -10.90
C PRO A 40 -9.46 0.71 -9.60
N LEU A 41 -8.67 1.74 -9.31
CA LEU A 41 -8.83 2.57 -8.12
C LEU A 41 -9.24 3.99 -8.46
N VAL A 42 -8.42 4.72 -9.23
CA VAL A 42 -8.65 6.13 -9.55
C VAL A 42 -7.92 6.54 -10.83
N GLN A 43 -8.52 7.49 -11.54
CA GLN A 43 -7.89 8.25 -12.63
C GLN A 43 -7.87 9.72 -12.26
N ILE A 44 -6.70 10.35 -12.30
CA ILE A 44 -6.49 11.76 -11.99
C ILE A 44 -5.74 12.41 -13.13
N VAL A 45 -6.24 13.55 -13.60
CA VAL A 45 -5.53 14.41 -14.54
C VAL A 45 -4.93 15.59 -13.78
N ALA A 46 -3.74 16.01 -14.22
CA ALA A 46 -3.05 17.18 -13.71
C ALA A 46 -2.36 17.91 -14.86
N ARG A 47 -2.34 19.24 -14.80
CA ARG A 47 -1.61 20.07 -15.75
C ARG A 47 -0.12 20.03 -15.43
N LEU A 48 0.71 20.05 -16.45
CA LEU A 48 2.15 20.20 -16.33
C LEU A 48 2.53 21.67 -16.54
N ASP A 49 3.39 22.17 -15.65
CA ASP A 49 4.03 23.48 -15.83
C ASP A 49 5.16 23.39 -16.88
N LYS A 50 5.80 24.52 -17.16
CA LYS A 50 6.92 24.62 -18.11
C LYS A 50 8.17 23.80 -17.73
N ASN A 51 8.28 23.38 -16.47
CA ASN A 51 9.38 22.55 -15.95
C ASN A 51 9.02 21.06 -15.95
N GLY A 52 7.77 20.69 -16.31
CA GLY A 52 7.25 19.33 -16.22
C GLY A 52 6.79 18.93 -14.82
N ASP A 53 6.71 19.87 -13.87
CA ASP A 53 6.14 19.64 -12.55
C ASP A 53 4.60 19.72 -12.61
N LEU A 54 3.92 19.02 -11.69
CA LEU A 54 2.47 19.06 -11.61
C LEU A 54 1.98 20.35 -10.96
N GLU A 55 0.99 20.99 -11.57
CA GLU A 55 0.23 22.08 -10.96
C GLU A 55 -0.85 21.49 -10.02
N THR A 56 -0.66 21.58 -8.71
CA THR A 56 -1.54 20.93 -7.70
C THR A 56 -2.99 21.40 -7.77
N ASP A 57 -3.22 22.66 -8.12
CA ASP A 57 -4.55 23.25 -8.22
C ASP A 57 -5.34 22.73 -9.44
N SER A 58 -4.66 22.07 -10.37
CA SER A 58 -5.25 21.50 -11.57
C SER A 58 -5.75 20.06 -11.40
N PHE A 59 -5.48 19.41 -10.26
CA PHE A 59 -5.84 18.01 -10.02
C PHE A 59 -7.35 17.81 -10.14
N LYS A 60 -7.73 16.85 -10.98
CA LYS A 60 -9.13 16.50 -11.19
C LYS A 60 -9.30 15.00 -11.27
N ASN A 61 -10.17 14.45 -10.42
CA ASN A 61 -10.59 13.06 -10.48
C ASN A 61 -11.52 12.84 -11.66
N VAL A 62 -11.12 11.97 -12.57
CA VAL A 62 -11.86 11.64 -13.81
C VAL A 62 -12.20 10.15 -13.89
N THR A 63 -12.29 9.48 -12.74
CA THR A 63 -12.52 8.02 -12.68
C THR A 63 -13.88 7.58 -13.23
N ARG A 64 -14.91 8.41 -13.07
CA ARG A 64 -16.28 8.03 -13.44
C ARG A 64 -16.64 8.22 -14.90
N PRO A 65 -16.29 9.35 -15.57
CA PRO A 65 -16.64 9.53 -16.97
C PRO A 65 -15.78 8.64 -17.87
N ASN A 66 -16.37 8.16 -18.97
CA ASN A 66 -15.64 7.37 -19.97
C ASN A 66 -14.73 8.23 -20.85
N SER A 67 -14.90 9.55 -20.81
CA SER A 67 -14.12 10.52 -21.58
C SER A 67 -13.90 11.81 -20.81
N TRP A 68 -12.87 12.54 -21.19
CA TRP A 68 -12.51 13.83 -20.61
C TRP A 68 -12.11 14.82 -21.69
N SER A 69 -12.67 16.05 -21.61
CA SER A 69 -12.29 17.16 -22.47
C SER A 69 -11.03 17.81 -21.90
N CYS A 70 -9.89 17.50 -22.51
CA CYS A 70 -8.61 18.08 -22.15
C CYS A 70 -8.57 19.56 -22.55
N PRO A 71 -8.39 20.49 -21.60
CA PRO A 71 -8.25 21.92 -21.92
C PRO A 71 -6.91 22.22 -22.61
N ASP A 72 -6.71 23.50 -23.02
CA ASP A 72 -5.43 23.96 -23.54
C ASP A 72 -4.29 23.67 -22.56
N GLY A 73 -3.13 23.31 -23.13
CA GLY A 73 -1.90 23.01 -22.38
C GLY A 73 -1.54 21.54 -22.39
N VAL A 74 -0.51 21.21 -21.62
CA VAL A 74 -0.02 19.83 -21.46
C VAL A 74 -0.58 19.25 -20.18
N TRP A 75 -1.22 18.10 -20.29
CA TRP A 75 -1.88 17.41 -19.20
C TRP A 75 -1.39 15.99 -19.07
N ARG A 76 -1.31 15.50 -17.84
CA ARG A 76 -0.92 14.14 -17.50
C ARG A 76 -2.06 13.41 -16.81
N LEU A 77 -2.43 12.25 -17.35
CA LEU A 77 -3.37 11.32 -16.77
C LEU A 77 -2.59 10.26 -15.96
N PHE A 78 -2.94 10.13 -14.71
CA PHE A 78 -2.49 9.05 -13.85
C PHE A 78 -3.66 8.07 -13.65
N SER A 79 -3.45 6.81 -13.99
CA SER A 79 -4.40 5.72 -13.73
C SER A 79 -3.77 4.77 -12.73
N PHE A 80 -4.40 4.60 -11.57
CA PHE A 80 -3.93 3.69 -10.53
C PHE A 80 -4.87 2.50 -10.38
N SER A 81 -4.29 1.31 -10.25
CA SER A 81 -4.98 0.08 -9.89
C SER A 81 -4.32 -0.57 -8.68
N VAL A 82 -5.09 -1.35 -7.93
CA VAL A 82 -4.60 -2.20 -6.84
C VAL A 82 -4.34 -3.59 -7.40
N LYS A 83 -3.13 -4.11 -7.20
CA LYS A 83 -2.74 -5.44 -7.65
C LYS A 83 -2.26 -6.27 -6.45
N ALA A 84 -2.74 -7.52 -6.34
CA ALA A 84 -2.19 -8.49 -5.41
C ALA A 84 -0.76 -8.87 -5.83
N VAL A 85 0.11 -9.07 -4.85
CA VAL A 85 1.48 -9.52 -5.04
C VAL A 85 1.53 -11.01 -4.70
N GLU A 86 1.80 -11.84 -5.70
CA GLU A 86 1.87 -13.28 -5.54
C GLU A 86 2.95 -13.66 -4.52
N ASP A 87 2.66 -14.69 -3.74
CA ASP A 87 3.57 -15.25 -2.73
C ASP A 87 4.05 -14.28 -1.64
N GLN A 88 3.40 -13.12 -1.47
CA GLN A 88 3.71 -12.15 -0.42
C GLN A 88 2.56 -11.97 0.55
N VAL A 89 2.90 -11.97 1.84
CA VAL A 89 1.96 -11.76 2.96
C VAL A 89 1.73 -10.27 3.18
N ASP A 90 0.48 -9.87 3.43
CA ASP A 90 0.15 -8.50 3.82
C ASP A 90 0.50 -8.24 5.30
N TYR A 91 1.70 -7.75 5.53
CA TYR A 91 2.20 -7.37 6.86
C TYR A 91 1.65 -6.03 7.39
N LEU A 92 0.88 -5.29 6.59
CA LEU A 92 0.17 -4.08 7.03
C LEU A 92 -1.20 -4.39 7.64
N ARG A 93 -1.68 -5.64 7.48
CA ARG A 93 -3.00 -6.07 7.95
C ARG A 93 -2.90 -6.89 9.24
N PRO A 94 -3.37 -6.36 10.39
CA PRO A 94 -3.27 -7.04 11.68
C PRO A 94 -3.88 -8.45 11.68
N GLN A 95 -5.01 -8.65 10.97
CA GLN A 95 -5.68 -9.94 10.87
C GLN A 95 -4.82 -10.98 10.15
N THR A 96 -4.07 -10.57 9.14
CA THR A 96 -3.14 -11.44 8.41
C THR A 96 -1.99 -11.89 9.30
N VAL A 97 -1.39 -10.96 10.05
CA VAL A 97 -0.30 -11.27 10.98
C VAL A 97 -0.80 -12.17 12.10
N LYS A 98 -1.99 -11.90 12.66
CA LYS A 98 -2.63 -12.77 13.64
C LYS A 98 -2.80 -14.20 13.10
N ALA A 99 -3.36 -14.35 11.90
CA ALA A 99 -3.55 -15.66 11.27
C ALA A 99 -2.21 -16.37 11.00
N LEU A 100 -1.16 -15.63 10.63
CA LEU A 100 0.19 -16.16 10.47
C LEU A 100 0.75 -16.72 11.79
N LEU A 101 0.57 -16.00 12.89
CA LEU A 101 1.03 -16.44 14.21
C LEU A 101 0.21 -17.61 14.77
N GLU A 102 -1.10 -17.65 14.48
CA GLU A 102 -2.01 -18.68 14.98
C GLU A 102 -1.95 -20.00 14.19
N SER A 103 -1.59 -19.99 12.91
CA SER A 103 -1.61 -21.19 12.08
C SER A 103 -0.29 -21.98 12.14
N PRO A 104 0.84 -21.54 11.55
CA PRO A 104 2.05 -22.36 11.58
C PRO A 104 2.78 -22.31 12.94
N TYR A 105 2.85 -21.13 13.55
CA TYR A 105 3.64 -20.97 14.80
C TYR A 105 2.91 -21.51 16.01
N ALA A 106 1.58 -21.53 16.05
CA ALA A 106 0.84 -22.15 17.13
C ALA A 106 0.99 -23.68 17.14
N VAL A 107 1.06 -24.32 15.97
CA VAL A 107 1.31 -25.77 15.88
C VAL A 107 2.64 -26.14 16.54
N TYR A 108 3.71 -25.41 16.21
CA TYR A 108 5.03 -25.62 16.85
C TYR A 108 4.99 -25.21 18.33
N GLY A 109 4.39 -24.08 18.66
CA GLY A 109 4.26 -23.60 20.02
C GLY A 109 3.51 -24.57 20.95
N ASN A 110 2.47 -25.24 20.45
CA ASN A 110 1.75 -26.23 21.21
C ASN A 110 2.54 -27.54 21.36
N ARG A 111 3.20 -28.01 20.28
CA ARG A 111 3.97 -29.24 20.29
C ARG A 111 5.21 -29.19 21.19
N TYR A 112 5.86 -28.03 21.26
CA TYR A 112 7.10 -27.83 22.01
C TYR A 112 6.92 -26.91 23.23
N ARG A 113 5.69 -26.79 23.73
CA ARG A 113 5.32 -25.83 24.79
C ARG A 113 6.21 -25.94 26.05
N SER A 114 6.60 -27.17 26.43
CA SER A 114 7.45 -27.40 27.62
C SER A 114 8.91 -26.97 27.44
N PHE A 115 9.35 -26.73 26.20
CA PHE A 115 10.71 -26.33 25.90
C PHE A 115 10.83 -24.82 25.60
N LEU A 116 9.67 -24.11 25.43
CA LEU A 116 9.68 -22.68 25.11
C LEU A 116 10.12 -21.88 26.35
N GLY A 117 11.05 -20.95 26.13
CA GLY A 117 11.63 -20.11 27.17
C GLY A 117 12.76 -20.76 27.96
N THR A 118 13.01 -22.06 27.75
CA THR A 118 14.12 -22.84 28.36
C THR A 118 15.07 -23.30 27.30
N ASP A 119 14.84 -24.49 26.75
CA ASP A 119 15.70 -25.08 25.70
C ASP A 119 15.54 -24.41 24.35
N ILE A 120 14.37 -23.79 24.11
CA ILE A 120 14.08 -22.92 22.97
C ILE A 120 13.93 -21.48 23.48
N PRO A 121 15.01 -20.70 23.57
CA PRO A 121 14.98 -19.38 24.20
C PRO A 121 14.38 -18.28 23.32
N GLY A 122 14.22 -18.52 22.03
CA GLY A 122 13.74 -17.48 21.11
C GLY A 122 13.33 -17.99 19.75
N VAL A 123 12.82 -17.08 18.95
CA VAL A 123 12.41 -17.32 17.55
C VAL A 123 13.04 -16.28 16.64
N PHE A 124 13.35 -16.70 15.44
CA PHE A 124 13.80 -15.84 14.35
C PHE A 124 12.69 -15.75 13.30
N PHE A 125 12.30 -14.54 12.96
CA PHE A 125 11.41 -14.28 11.86
C PHE A 125 12.22 -13.76 10.69
N GLY A 126 12.40 -14.62 9.65
CA GLY A 126 13.13 -14.24 8.45
C GLY A 126 12.38 -13.20 7.61
N LYS A 127 12.94 -12.02 7.50
CA LYS A 127 12.61 -10.94 6.56
C LYS A 127 11.11 -10.68 6.32
N PRO A 128 10.31 -10.36 7.33
CA PRO A 128 9.03 -9.72 7.06
C PRO A 128 9.32 -8.38 6.40
N HIS A 129 8.80 -8.16 5.21
CA HIS A 129 8.99 -6.90 4.52
C HIS A 129 7.68 -6.42 3.89
N VAL A 130 7.48 -5.13 3.95
CA VAL A 130 6.42 -4.48 3.19
C VAL A 130 6.94 -4.32 1.76
N ALA A 131 6.16 -4.75 0.78
CA ALA A 131 6.50 -4.54 -0.62
C ALA A 131 6.61 -3.03 -0.88
N ALA A 132 7.84 -2.52 -1.01
CA ALA A 132 8.09 -1.09 -1.15
C ALA A 132 7.92 -0.59 -2.58
N GLU A 133 8.05 -1.50 -3.55
CA GLU A 133 7.98 -1.17 -4.97
C GLU A 133 6.91 -2.04 -5.67
N PRO A 134 6.01 -1.45 -6.46
CA PRO A 134 5.89 0.01 -6.68
C PRO A 134 5.45 0.79 -5.42
N LEU A 135 4.29 0.67 -4.87
CA LEU A 135 3.83 1.37 -3.66
C LEU A 135 2.99 0.39 -2.83
N PRO A 136 3.29 0.20 -1.54
CA PRO A 136 2.51 -0.72 -0.70
C PRO A 136 1.05 -0.26 -0.59
N TRP A 137 0.15 -1.23 -0.55
CA TRP A 137 -1.27 -0.99 -0.38
C TRP A 137 -1.91 -2.05 0.49
N THR A 138 -2.88 -1.65 1.31
CA THR A 138 -3.81 -2.55 1.99
C THR A 138 -5.18 -1.89 2.06
N ASP A 139 -6.24 -2.66 2.22
CA ASP A 139 -7.62 -2.16 2.12
C ASP A 139 -7.94 -1.08 3.16
N SER A 140 -7.32 -1.12 4.33
CA SER A 140 -7.52 -0.13 5.40
C SER A 140 -6.64 1.11 5.28
N LEU A 141 -5.66 1.14 4.35
CA LEU A 141 -4.67 2.24 4.27
C LEU A 141 -5.33 3.60 4.00
N ARG A 142 -6.28 3.67 3.04
CA ARG A 142 -6.97 4.92 2.72
C ARG A 142 -7.71 5.50 3.92
N ALA A 143 -8.46 4.65 4.64
CA ALA A 143 -9.22 5.09 5.82
C ALA A 143 -8.30 5.53 6.96
N ARG A 144 -7.20 4.78 7.18
CA ARG A 144 -6.19 5.13 8.17
C ARG A 144 -5.52 6.47 7.84
N PHE A 145 -5.08 6.65 6.63
CA PHE A 145 -4.46 7.88 6.16
C PHE A 145 -5.38 9.10 6.31
N LEU A 146 -6.66 8.98 5.90
CA LEU A 146 -7.64 10.05 6.07
C LEU A 146 -7.83 10.42 7.54
N LYS A 147 -7.90 9.42 8.42
CA LYS A 147 -8.03 9.64 9.87
C LYS A 147 -6.84 10.39 10.44
N ASP A 148 -5.62 10.01 10.05
CA ASP A 148 -4.39 10.51 10.66
C ASP A 148 -3.99 11.89 10.10
N HIS A 149 -4.31 12.19 8.85
CA HIS A 149 -3.83 13.40 8.15
C HIS A 149 -4.94 14.37 7.73
N GLY A 150 -6.21 13.97 7.77
CA GLY A 150 -7.37 14.83 7.47
C GLY A 150 -7.61 15.11 5.99
N TYR A 151 -6.93 14.40 5.07
CA TYR A 151 -7.18 14.49 3.62
C TYR A 151 -7.10 13.11 2.96
N ASP A 152 -7.72 12.98 1.77
CA ASP A 152 -7.80 11.69 1.09
C ASP A 152 -6.51 11.37 0.34
N LEU A 153 -5.92 10.22 0.65
CA LEU A 153 -4.73 9.71 -0.04
C LEU A 153 -4.97 9.54 -1.54
N VAL A 154 -6.16 9.07 -1.93
CA VAL A 154 -6.47 8.73 -3.33
C VAL A 154 -6.36 9.96 -4.23
N ASP A 155 -6.82 11.13 -3.77
CA ASP A 155 -6.71 12.37 -4.53
C ASP A 155 -5.28 12.91 -4.63
N SER A 156 -4.39 12.42 -3.76
CA SER A 156 -2.99 12.83 -3.67
C SER A 156 -2.00 11.84 -4.30
N LEU A 157 -2.47 10.70 -4.83
CA LEU A 157 -1.61 9.65 -5.39
C LEU A 157 -0.61 10.13 -6.46
N PRO A 158 -0.93 11.10 -7.35
CA PRO A 158 0.06 11.63 -8.28
C PRO A 158 1.31 12.18 -7.61
N LEU A 159 1.21 12.74 -6.39
CA LEU A 159 2.34 13.31 -5.64
C LEU A 159 3.31 12.25 -5.11
N LEU A 160 2.87 11.00 -4.97
CA LEU A 160 3.75 9.90 -4.61
C LEU A 160 4.73 9.54 -5.74
N VAL A 161 4.32 9.76 -6.99
CA VAL A 161 5.06 9.33 -8.18
C VAL A 161 5.70 10.46 -8.97
N GLN A 162 5.20 11.69 -8.82
CA GLN A 162 5.71 12.85 -9.51
C GLN A 162 5.76 14.08 -8.60
N ARG A 163 6.68 15.00 -8.93
CA ARG A 163 6.89 16.22 -8.17
C ARG A 163 5.80 17.26 -8.49
N ALA A 164 5.40 18.00 -7.45
CA ALA A 164 4.52 19.17 -7.53
C ALA A 164 4.85 20.13 -6.38
N GLY A 165 5.96 20.83 -6.50
CA GLY A 165 6.39 21.82 -5.52
C GLY A 165 6.58 21.25 -4.09
N SER A 166 6.24 22.04 -3.09
CA SER A 166 6.40 21.70 -1.66
C SER A 166 5.42 20.63 -1.16
N SER A 167 4.25 20.52 -1.78
CA SER A 167 3.22 19.54 -1.37
C SER A 167 3.68 18.08 -1.50
N THR A 168 4.60 17.82 -2.42
CA THR A 168 5.15 16.48 -2.65
C THR A 168 5.81 15.89 -1.41
N ALA A 169 6.66 16.68 -0.73
CA ALA A 169 7.39 16.19 0.44
C ALA A 169 6.44 15.83 1.58
N LYS A 170 5.42 16.67 1.82
CA LYS A 170 4.40 16.40 2.84
C LYS A 170 3.66 15.11 2.57
N VAL A 171 3.08 14.94 1.36
CA VAL A 171 2.27 13.74 1.03
C VAL A 171 3.09 12.47 1.10
N ARG A 172 4.34 12.49 0.65
CA ARG A 172 5.24 11.33 0.74
C ARG A 172 5.59 10.99 2.19
N CYS A 173 5.90 12.00 3.01
CA CYS A 173 6.16 11.80 4.44
C CYS A 173 4.95 11.18 5.13
N ASP A 174 3.76 11.76 4.95
CA ASP A 174 2.51 11.29 5.54
C ASP A 174 2.20 9.84 5.10
N PHE A 175 2.40 9.52 3.82
CA PHE A 175 2.19 8.17 3.29
C PHE A 175 3.11 7.15 3.94
N TYR A 176 4.42 7.39 3.95
CA TYR A 176 5.36 6.42 4.50
C TYR A 176 5.30 6.32 6.02
N ASN A 177 4.95 7.41 6.73
CA ASN A 177 4.67 7.35 8.16
C ASN A 177 3.44 6.46 8.43
N THR A 178 2.33 6.66 7.71
CA THR A 178 1.15 5.80 7.86
C THR A 178 1.46 4.33 7.59
N VAL A 179 2.23 4.03 6.54
CA VAL A 179 2.66 2.66 6.23
C VAL A 179 3.54 2.10 7.34
N GLY A 180 4.47 2.90 7.87
CA GLY A 180 5.35 2.52 8.99
C GLY A 180 4.56 2.20 10.26
N ASP A 181 3.64 3.08 10.65
CA ASP A 181 2.79 2.89 11.82
C ASP A 181 1.91 1.64 11.69
N MET A 182 1.29 1.44 10.52
CA MET A 182 0.49 0.24 10.27
C MET A 182 1.33 -1.04 10.32
N TYR A 183 2.58 -0.99 9.82
CA TYR A 183 3.50 -2.12 9.89
C TYR A 183 3.92 -2.40 11.33
N GLU A 184 4.25 -1.36 12.09
CA GLU A 184 4.58 -1.50 13.51
C GLU A 184 3.44 -2.14 14.30
N GLU A 185 2.22 -1.60 14.18
CA GLU A 185 1.04 -2.11 14.85
C GLU A 185 0.69 -3.55 14.43
N ALA A 186 0.75 -3.84 13.14
CA ALA A 186 0.37 -5.15 12.62
C ALA A 186 1.42 -6.23 12.91
N TRP A 187 2.71 -5.91 12.76
CA TRP A 187 3.78 -6.90 12.87
C TRP A 187 4.47 -6.84 14.24
N PHE A 188 5.18 -5.75 14.55
CA PHE A 188 6.05 -5.70 15.72
C PHE A 188 5.30 -5.89 17.03
N VAL A 189 4.18 -5.18 17.21
CA VAL A 189 3.35 -5.27 18.44
C VAL A 189 2.81 -6.68 18.62
N GLN A 190 2.29 -7.32 17.56
CA GLN A 190 1.71 -8.65 17.69
C GLN A 190 2.76 -9.74 17.90
N VAL A 191 3.91 -9.66 17.20
CA VAL A 191 5.00 -10.62 17.36
C VAL A 191 5.61 -10.54 18.74
N SER A 192 5.89 -9.31 19.24
CA SER A 192 6.39 -9.11 20.62
C SER A 192 5.45 -9.72 21.64
N ALA A 193 4.17 -9.38 21.57
CA ALA A 193 3.18 -9.92 22.49
C ALA A 193 3.02 -11.45 22.36
N TRP A 194 3.18 -12.01 21.17
CA TRP A 194 3.15 -13.46 20.96
C TRP A 194 4.36 -14.17 21.60
N CYS A 195 5.55 -13.58 21.47
CA CYS A 195 6.78 -14.07 22.08
C CYS A 195 6.74 -13.98 23.60
N GLU A 196 6.38 -12.81 24.15
CA GLU A 196 6.29 -12.57 25.60
C GLU A 196 5.39 -13.59 26.32
N ARG A 197 4.20 -13.84 25.76
CA ARG A 197 3.26 -14.84 26.33
C ARG A 197 3.82 -16.26 26.35
N ARG A 198 4.92 -16.52 25.66
CA ARG A 198 5.57 -17.85 25.57
C ARG A 198 6.96 -17.88 26.18
N GLY A 199 7.40 -16.81 26.82
CA GLY A 199 8.74 -16.70 27.40
C GLY A 199 9.86 -16.70 26.35
N LEU A 200 9.54 -16.37 25.09
CA LEU A 200 10.48 -16.37 23.98
C LEU A 200 11.12 -15.00 23.76
N LYS A 201 12.39 -14.98 23.43
CA LYS A 201 13.05 -13.81 22.86
C LYS A 201 12.79 -13.77 21.35
N TRP A 202 12.56 -12.57 20.86
CA TRP A 202 12.48 -12.32 19.42
C TRP A 202 13.81 -11.76 18.90
N ILE A 203 14.32 -12.35 17.81
CA ILE A 203 15.58 -12.02 17.15
C ILE A 203 15.25 -11.64 15.71
#